data_26d5024fc74442bbe28022a4f0fec045
#
_entry.id   26d5024fc74442bbe28022a4f0fec045
#
_cell.length_a   1.000
_cell.length_b   1.000
_cell.length_c   1.000
_cell.angle_alpha   90.00
_cell.angle_beta   90.00
_cell.angle_gamma   90.00
#
_symmetry.space_group_name_H-M   'P 1'
#
loop_
_entity.id
_entity.type
_entity.pdbx_description
1 polymer ?
#
loop_
_entity_poly.entity_id
_entity_poly.type
_entity_poly.pdbx_seq_one_letter_code
_entity_poly.pdbx_strand_id
1 'polypeptide(L)'
;MITAGDFRNGVTFEMDGQVMQVVEFQHVKPGKGAAFVRTKMKNVITGAVTETSFNPTAKFENATVDRQTMEYSYADGNLYYFMNPETYELEPVDESVLGDNFKFVKENMECTIYSYKGKVFNVEPPFFVDLVVTETDPGFAGNTATNATKPATVETGAEIKVPLFIEEGEKIQIDTRTGEYLGRAK
;
A
#
# COMPACT_ATOMS: atom_id res chain seq x y z
N MET A 1 -18.91 0.82 19.54
CA MET A 1 -19.53 -0.45 19.10
C MET A 1 -20.34 -0.18 17.83
N ILE A 2 -20.25 -1.05 16.85
CA ILE A 2 -20.93 -0.94 15.55
C ILE A 2 -21.77 -2.20 15.30
N THR A 3 -22.91 -2.07 14.62
CA THR A 3 -23.67 -3.24 14.19
C THR A 3 -23.41 -3.57 12.73
N ALA A 4 -23.63 -4.82 12.33
CA ALA A 4 -23.49 -5.21 10.93
C ALA A 4 -24.41 -4.41 10.00
N GLY A 5 -25.57 -3.98 10.50
CA GLY A 5 -26.48 -3.10 9.77
C GLY A 5 -25.90 -1.73 9.42
N ASP A 6 -24.88 -1.29 10.15
CA ASP A 6 -24.20 -0.02 9.93
C ASP A 6 -22.95 -0.12 9.06
N PHE A 7 -22.64 -1.30 8.52
CA PHE A 7 -21.45 -1.50 7.69
C PHE A 7 -21.47 -0.62 6.44
N ARG A 8 -20.33 -0.04 6.16
CA ARG A 8 -20.01 0.70 4.92
C ARG A 8 -18.62 0.31 4.47
N ASN A 9 -18.33 0.45 3.20
CA ASN A 9 -17.01 0.17 2.67
C ASN A 9 -15.96 1.01 3.39
N GLY A 10 -14.87 0.37 3.81
CA GLY A 10 -13.79 1.02 4.54
C GLY A 10 -13.92 1.02 6.06
N VAL A 11 -15.08 0.67 6.60
CA VAL A 11 -15.28 0.57 8.05
C VAL A 11 -14.41 -0.55 8.62
N THR A 12 -13.73 -0.27 9.74
CA THR A 12 -12.90 -1.25 10.46
C THR A 12 -13.55 -1.65 11.77
N PHE A 13 -13.53 -2.93 12.08
CA PHE A 13 -14.10 -3.50 13.28
C PHE A 13 -13.26 -4.67 13.77
N GLU A 14 -13.41 -5.02 15.04
CA GLU A 14 -12.72 -6.15 15.66
C GLU A 14 -13.62 -7.39 15.65
N MET A 15 -13.09 -8.50 15.17
CA MET A 15 -13.75 -9.81 15.19
C MET A 15 -12.72 -10.87 15.53
N ASP A 16 -13.00 -11.65 16.57
CA ASP A 16 -12.11 -12.73 17.06
C ASP A 16 -10.68 -12.27 17.32
N GLY A 17 -10.52 -11.07 17.87
CA GLY A 17 -9.22 -10.48 18.15
C GLY A 17 -8.46 -9.95 16.92
N GLN A 18 -9.11 -9.94 15.75
CA GLN A 18 -8.53 -9.49 14.50
C GLN A 18 -9.20 -8.20 14.01
N VAL A 19 -8.43 -7.37 13.31
CA VAL A 19 -8.96 -6.16 12.69
C VAL A 19 -9.41 -6.48 11.28
N MET A 20 -10.70 -6.30 11.04
CA MET A 20 -11.33 -6.52 9.74
C MET A 20 -11.77 -5.19 9.15
N GLN A 21 -11.64 -5.07 7.84
CA GLN A 21 -12.15 -3.92 7.08
C GLN A 21 -13.21 -4.38 6.10
N VAL A 22 -14.34 -3.69 6.07
CA VAL A 22 -15.40 -3.97 5.10
C VAL A 22 -14.93 -3.55 3.71
N VAL A 23 -14.87 -4.51 2.79
CA VAL A 23 -14.52 -4.27 1.39
C VAL A 23 -15.80 -4.09 0.56
N GLU A 24 -16.79 -4.91 0.81
CA GLU A 24 -18.07 -4.89 0.13
C GLU A 24 -19.16 -5.41 1.05
N PHE A 25 -20.35 -4.86 0.99
CA PHE A 25 -21.47 -5.31 1.80
C PHE A 25 -22.77 -5.26 1.00
N GLN A 26 -23.71 -6.14 1.37
CA GLN A 26 -25.03 -6.18 0.77
C GLN A 26 -26.08 -6.51 1.85
N HIS A 27 -27.08 -5.64 1.99
CA HIS A 27 -28.24 -5.91 2.82
C HIS A 27 -29.22 -6.78 2.03
N VAL A 28 -29.50 -7.98 2.54
CA VAL A 28 -30.41 -8.93 1.89
C VAL A 28 -31.64 -9.12 2.76
N LYS A 29 -32.82 -8.86 2.19
CA LYS A 29 -34.13 -9.13 2.81
C LYS A 29 -34.82 -10.21 1.99
N PRO A 30 -34.66 -11.51 2.35
CA PRO A 30 -35.31 -12.58 1.61
C PRO A 30 -36.84 -12.51 1.80
N GLY A 31 -37.60 -13.01 0.82
CA GLY A 31 -39.05 -13.08 0.91
C GLY A 31 -39.53 -14.05 2.02
N LYS A 32 -38.70 -15.02 2.37
CA LYS A 32 -38.88 -15.93 3.49
C LYS A 32 -37.57 -16.01 4.27
N GLY A 33 -37.64 -15.84 5.60
CA GLY A 33 -36.46 -15.88 6.47
C GLY A 33 -36.02 -14.51 6.97
N ALA A 34 -35.01 -14.50 7.84
CA ALA A 34 -34.48 -13.30 8.45
C ALA A 34 -33.59 -12.51 7.49
N ALA A 35 -33.61 -11.20 7.62
CA ALA A 35 -32.67 -10.32 6.91
C ALA A 35 -31.25 -10.59 7.38
N PHE A 36 -30.28 -10.43 6.48
CA PHE A 36 -28.85 -10.59 6.79
C PHE A 36 -28.02 -9.58 5.98
N VAL A 37 -26.78 -9.37 6.45
CA VAL A 37 -25.80 -8.53 5.77
C VAL A 37 -24.68 -9.44 5.25
N ARG A 38 -24.63 -9.62 3.95
CA ARG A 38 -23.51 -10.33 3.32
C ARG A 38 -22.32 -9.39 3.27
N THR A 39 -21.23 -9.76 3.94
CA THR A 39 -20.07 -8.89 4.12
C THR A 39 -18.83 -9.55 3.59
N LYS A 40 -18.17 -8.88 2.64
CA LYS A 40 -16.83 -9.22 2.19
C LYS A 40 -15.87 -8.34 2.98
N MET A 41 -14.96 -8.96 3.70
CA MET A 41 -14.06 -8.26 4.62
C MET A 41 -12.63 -8.72 4.42
N LYS A 42 -11.72 -7.82 4.70
CA LYS A 42 -10.27 -8.04 4.61
C LYS A 42 -9.67 -7.93 6.00
N ASN A 43 -8.88 -8.94 6.38
CA ASN A 43 -8.03 -8.83 7.56
C ASN A 43 -6.90 -7.84 7.23
N VAL A 44 -6.86 -6.69 7.92
CA VAL A 44 -5.90 -5.64 7.58
C VAL A 44 -4.45 -6.01 7.90
N ILE A 45 -4.25 -6.98 8.78
CA ILE A 45 -2.90 -7.43 9.18
C ILE A 45 -2.39 -8.51 8.24
N THR A 46 -3.20 -9.52 7.94
CA THR A 46 -2.80 -10.66 7.09
C THR A 46 -3.10 -10.46 5.61
N GLY A 47 -4.01 -9.56 5.27
CA GLY A 47 -4.47 -9.34 3.90
C GLY A 47 -5.50 -10.36 3.41
N ALA A 48 -5.84 -11.36 4.20
CA ALA A 48 -6.82 -12.39 3.82
C ALA A 48 -8.21 -11.78 3.65
N VAL A 49 -8.89 -12.16 2.56
CA VAL A 49 -10.26 -11.71 2.26
C VAL A 49 -11.21 -12.88 2.48
N THR A 50 -12.26 -12.64 3.25
CA THR A 50 -13.30 -13.64 3.54
C THR A 50 -14.67 -13.02 3.35
N GLU A 51 -15.67 -13.86 3.12
CA GLU A 51 -17.07 -13.44 3.01
C GLU A 51 -17.91 -14.16 4.06
N THR A 52 -18.69 -13.41 4.81
CA THR A 52 -19.55 -13.93 5.86
C THR A 52 -20.86 -13.16 5.90
N SER A 53 -21.95 -13.84 6.19
CA SER A 53 -23.25 -13.23 6.40
C SER A 53 -23.50 -13.03 7.89
N PHE A 54 -23.87 -11.81 8.26
CA PHE A 54 -24.16 -11.44 9.65
C PHE A 54 -25.62 -11.07 9.83
N ASN A 55 -26.13 -11.31 11.03
CA ASN A 55 -27.39 -10.71 11.45
C ASN A 55 -27.20 -9.18 11.48
N PRO A 56 -28.15 -8.37 10.97
CA PRO A 56 -27.99 -6.90 10.98
C PRO A 56 -27.79 -6.32 12.38
N THR A 57 -28.24 -6.99 13.42
CA THR A 57 -28.08 -6.55 14.81
C THR A 57 -26.82 -7.07 15.49
N ALA A 58 -26.02 -7.89 14.80
CA ALA A 58 -24.75 -8.37 15.33
C ALA A 58 -23.83 -7.19 15.66
N LYS A 59 -23.24 -7.20 16.85
CA LYS A 59 -22.44 -6.11 17.37
C LYS A 59 -20.96 -6.47 17.33
N PHE A 60 -20.15 -5.47 16.97
CA PHE A 60 -18.69 -5.59 16.93
C PHE A 60 -18.08 -4.35 17.58
N GLU A 61 -16.88 -4.53 18.17
CA GLU A 61 -16.10 -3.39 18.63
C GLU A 61 -15.52 -2.64 17.44
N ASN A 62 -15.50 -1.31 17.52
CA ASN A 62 -14.80 -0.49 16.56
C ASN A 62 -13.28 -0.75 16.68
N ALA A 63 -12.61 -0.88 15.56
CA ALA A 63 -11.15 -0.97 15.53
C ALA A 63 -10.59 0.35 14.98
N THR A 64 -9.78 1.04 15.78
CA THR A 64 -9.12 2.27 15.36
C THR A 64 -7.70 1.93 14.92
N VAL A 65 -7.42 2.19 13.65
CA VAL A 65 -6.09 2.03 13.07
C VAL A 65 -5.38 3.39 13.16
N ASP A 66 -4.19 3.39 13.75
CA ASP A 66 -3.36 4.58 13.83
C ASP A 66 -2.59 4.77 12.53
N ARG A 67 -2.51 6.01 12.08
CA ARG A 67 -1.78 6.42 10.89
C ARG A 67 -0.80 7.51 11.27
N GLN A 68 0.45 7.35 10.87
CA GLN A 68 1.48 8.34 11.15
C GLN A 68 2.41 8.49 9.96
N THR A 69 2.75 9.73 9.61
CA THR A 69 3.76 10.02 8.60
C THR A 69 5.13 9.95 9.24
N MET A 70 6.02 9.12 8.69
CA MET A 70 7.40 8.98 9.12
C MET A 70 8.33 8.99 7.93
N GLU A 71 9.59 9.41 8.15
CA GLU A 71 10.61 9.39 7.12
C GLU A 71 11.42 8.09 7.17
N TYR A 72 11.61 7.44 6.01
CA TYR A 72 12.52 6.31 5.93
C TYR A 72 13.95 6.78 6.19
N SER A 73 14.63 6.13 7.13
CA SER A 73 15.99 6.50 7.53
C SER A 73 17.04 5.55 6.95
N TYR A 74 17.05 4.30 7.40
CA TYR A 74 18.02 3.31 6.93
C TYR A 74 17.53 1.89 7.20
N ALA A 75 18.21 0.91 6.59
CA ALA A 75 17.97 -0.50 6.83
C ALA A 75 19.19 -1.15 7.48
N ASP A 76 18.95 -2.10 8.39
CA ASP A 76 19.97 -2.93 9.00
C ASP A 76 19.46 -4.38 9.02
N GLY A 77 20.01 -5.22 8.16
CA GLY A 77 19.50 -6.56 7.96
C GLY A 77 18.07 -6.55 7.43
N ASN A 78 17.16 -7.19 8.15
CA ASN A 78 15.73 -7.23 7.82
C ASN A 78 14.89 -6.21 8.59
N LEU A 79 15.53 -5.26 9.27
CA LEU A 79 14.86 -4.15 9.95
C LEU A 79 15.04 -2.85 9.16
N TYR A 80 13.94 -2.16 8.97
CA TYR A 80 13.88 -0.87 8.29
C TYR A 80 13.45 0.18 9.29
N TYR A 81 14.26 1.24 9.44
CA TYR A 81 14.05 2.26 10.46
C TYR A 81 13.40 3.49 9.87
N PHE A 82 12.30 3.88 10.50
CA PHE A 82 11.54 5.08 10.15
C PHE A 82 11.63 6.09 11.28
N MET A 83 11.91 7.33 10.95
CA MET A 83 12.04 8.41 11.92
C MET A 83 10.74 9.21 12.02
N ASN A 84 10.28 9.40 13.24
CA ASN A 84 9.18 10.31 13.51
C ASN A 84 9.68 11.75 13.36
N PRO A 85 9.10 12.57 12.46
CA PRO A 85 9.60 13.92 12.21
C PRO A 85 9.38 14.89 13.38
N GLU A 86 8.48 14.57 14.30
CA GLU A 86 8.21 15.40 15.48
C GLU A 86 9.10 15.07 16.67
N THR A 87 9.29 13.78 16.93
CA THR A 87 10.05 13.30 18.10
C THR A 87 11.48 12.90 17.79
N TYR A 88 11.82 12.70 16.50
CA TYR A 88 13.09 12.17 16.01
C TYR A 88 13.42 10.75 16.50
N GLU A 89 12.43 10.06 17.06
CA GLU A 89 12.57 8.67 17.44
C GLU A 89 12.54 7.76 16.22
N LEU A 90 13.39 6.72 16.24
CA LEU A 90 13.44 5.70 15.20
C LEU A 90 12.56 4.53 15.59
N GLU A 91 11.72 4.10 14.67
CA GLU A 91 10.88 2.90 14.84
C GLU A 91 11.34 1.81 13.88
N PRO A 92 11.73 0.63 14.39
CA PRO A 92 12.09 -0.49 13.53
C PRO A 92 10.84 -1.18 12.98
N VAL A 93 10.88 -1.47 11.68
CA VAL A 93 9.81 -2.20 11.00
C VAL A 93 10.43 -3.41 10.31
N ASP A 94 9.85 -4.58 10.54
CA ASP A 94 10.31 -5.82 9.92
C ASP A 94 10.05 -5.81 8.42
N GLU A 95 10.97 -6.37 7.65
CA GLU A 95 10.87 -6.48 6.18
C GLU A 95 9.56 -7.12 5.73
N SER A 96 9.02 -8.07 6.49
CA SER A 96 7.76 -8.75 6.17
C SER A 96 6.53 -7.83 6.12
N VAL A 97 6.61 -6.67 6.77
CA VAL A 97 5.54 -5.66 6.79
C VAL A 97 5.55 -4.82 5.52
N LEU A 98 6.70 -4.73 4.85
CA LEU A 98 6.88 -3.92 3.65
C LEU A 98 6.28 -4.61 2.43
N GLY A 99 5.56 -3.85 1.60
CA GLY A 99 5.04 -4.35 0.33
C GLY A 99 6.07 -4.24 -0.80
N ASP A 100 5.72 -4.80 -1.96
CA ASP A 100 6.59 -4.77 -3.15
C ASP A 100 6.91 -3.35 -3.61
N ASN A 101 6.03 -2.40 -3.37
CA ASN A 101 6.20 -1.02 -3.77
C ASN A 101 7.23 -0.25 -2.93
N PHE A 102 7.69 -0.83 -1.82
CA PHE A 102 8.77 -0.24 -1.01
C PHE A 102 10.09 -0.16 -1.78
N LYS A 103 10.28 -0.96 -2.80
CA LYS A 103 11.46 -0.93 -3.68
C LYS A 103 11.71 0.44 -4.34
N PHE A 104 10.73 1.32 -4.36
CA PHE A 104 10.84 2.67 -4.91
C PHE A 104 11.19 3.73 -3.85
N VAL A 105 11.26 3.36 -2.58
CA VAL A 105 11.51 4.29 -1.49
C VAL A 105 13.01 4.43 -1.25
N LYS A 106 13.49 5.66 -1.24
CA LYS A 106 14.85 6.00 -0.83
C LYS A 106 14.87 6.75 0.50
N GLU A 107 16.05 6.89 1.09
CA GLU A 107 16.23 7.60 2.35
C GLU A 107 15.60 8.99 2.32
N ASN A 108 15.02 9.39 3.44
CA ASN A 108 14.34 10.67 3.68
C ASN A 108 12.99 10.83 2.97
N MET A 109 12.49 9.80 2.30
CA MET A 109 11.13 9.83 1.79
C MET A 109 10.11 9.61 2.90
N GLU A 110 9.02 10.38 2.85
CA GLU A 110 7.91 10.24 3.80
C GLU A 110 7.03 9.06 3.40
N CYS A 111 6.76 8.18 4.37
CA CYS A 111 5.84 7.07 4.23
C CYS A 111 4.75 7.16 5.28
N THR A 112 3.59 6.59 5.00
CA THR A 112 2.52 6.48 5.99
C THR A 112 2.61 5.12 6.68
N ILE A 113 2.77 5.14 7.99
CA ILE A 113 2.88 3.96 8.84
C ILE A 113 1.52 3.68 9.46
N TYR A 114 1.01 2.47 9.26
CA TYR A 114 -0.25 2.01 9.83
C TYR A 114 0.04 1.05 10.97
N SER A 115 -0.56 1.31 12.14
CA SER A 115 -0.41 0.46 13.31
C SER A 115 -1.74 0.22 14.00
N TYR A 116 -1.81 -0.89 14.74
CA TYR A 116 -2.96 -1.23 15.56
C TYR A 116 -2.43 -1.71 16.92
N LYS A 117 -2.90 -1.07 18.00
CA LYS A 117 -2.45 -1.34 19.36
C LYS A 117 -0.92 -1.36 19.49
N GLY A 118 -0.27 -0.38 18.84
CA GLY A 118 1.19 -0.22 18.89
C GLY A 118 1.98 -1.13 17.95
N LYS A 119 1.33 -2.03 17.21
CA LYS A 119 2.00 -2.92 16.25
C LYS A 119 1.83 -2.40 14.84
N VAL A 120 2.94 -2.13 14.16
CA VAL A 120 2.94 -1.73 12.75
C VAL A 120 2.58 -2.93 11.88
N PHE A 121 1.62 -2.76 10.99
CA PHE A 121 1.19 -3.83 10.08
C PHE A 121 1.27 -3.45 8.60
N ASN A 122 1.44 -2.16 8.28
CA ASN A 122 1.56 -1.71 6.89
C ASN A 122 2.38 -0.43 6.81
N VAL A 123 3.14 -0.31 5.73
CA VAL A 123 3.87 0.90 5.37
C VAL A 123 3.47 1.26 3.95
N GLU A 124 2.91 2.46 3.78
CA GLU A 124 2.49 2.96 2.47
C GLU A 124 3.49 4.01 1.98
N PRO A 125 4.21 3.72 0.88
CA PRO A 125 5.10 4.70 0.25
C PRO A 125 4.31 5.89 -0.31
N PRO A 126 5.00 7.02 -0.61
CA PRO A 126 4.38 8.08 -1.40
C PRO A 126 3.86 7.50 -2.72
N PHE A 127 2.73 7.99 -3.19
CA PHE A 127 2.14 7.48 -4.45
C PHE A 127 3.01 7.81 -5.66
N PHE A 128 3.72 8.93 -5.61
CA PHE A 128 4.57 9.39 -6.69
C PHE A 128 5.97 9.67 -6.15
N VAL A 129 6.97 9.13 -6.83
CA VAL A 129 8.38 9.36 -6.47
C VAL A 129 9.16 9.78 -7.70
N ASP A 130 10.19 10.59 -7.47
CA ASP A 130 11.14 11.01 -8.50
C ASP A 130 12.45 10.27 -8.26
N LEU A 131 12.84 9.44 -9.22
CA LEU A 131 14.05 8.63 -9.12
C LEU A 131 14.92 8.79 -10.36
N VAL A 132 16.23 8.74 -10.16
CA VAL A 132 17.21 8.81 -11.26
C VAL A 132 17.39 7.43 -11.85
N VAL A 133 17.37 7.35 -13.19
CA VAL A 133 17.71 6.13 -13.94
C VAL A 133 19.21 5.92 -13.85
N THR A 134 19.63 4.78 -13.29
CA THR A 134 21.04 4.43 -13.13
C THR A 134 21.56 3.52 -14.23
N GLU A 135 20.67 2.72 -14.84
CA GLU A 135 21.03 1.79 -15.91
C GLU A 135 19.85 1.59 -16.84
N THR A 136 20.09 1.71 -18.12
CA THR A 136 19.12 1.36 -19.17
C THR A 136 19.84 1.13 -20.48
N ASP A 137 19.22 0.35 -21.37
CA ASP A 137 19.75 0.13 -22.71
C ASP A 137 19.53 1.38 -23.59
N PRO A 138 20.38 1.58 -24.62
CA PRO A 138 20.12 2.61 -25.61
C PRO A 138 18.82 2.32 -26.37
N GLY A 139 18.04 3.35 -26.63
CA GLY A 139 16.89 3.24 -27.54
C GLY A 139 17.36 3.09 -28.97
N PHE A 140 16.89 2.07 -29.69
CA PHE A 140 17.26 1.85 -31.08
C PHE A 140 16.34 2.64 -32.02
N ALA A 141 16.94 3.47 -32.89
CA ALA A 141 16.24 4.07 -34.01
C ALA A 141 15.85 2.96 -34.99
N GLY A 142 14.57 2.79 -35.26
CA GLY A 142 14.05 1.73 -36.14
C GLY A 142 13.04 0.82 -35.50
N ASN A 143 12.84 0.93 -34.20
CA ASN A 143 11.73 0.29 -33.54
C ASN A 143 10.45 1.12 -33.82
N THR A 144 9.60 0.60 -34.72
CA THR A 144 8.42 1.30 -35.20
C THR A 144 7.16 1.05 -34.37
N ALA A 145 7.29 0.24 -33.29
CA ALA A 145 6.14 -0.04 -32.43
C ALA A 145 5.74 1.21 -31.66
N THR A 146 4.50 1.59 -31.76
CA THR A 146 3.89 2.65 -30.94
C THR A 146 3.89 2.16 -29.48
N ASN A 147 4.31 3.00 -28.54
CA ASN A 147 4.39 2.67 -27.11
C ASN A 147 5.46 1.59 -26.77
N ALA A 148 6.49 1.46 -27.59
CA ALA A 148 7.62 0.57 -27.26
C ALA A 148 8.30 1.04 -25.96
N THR A 149 8.62 0.08 -25.12
CA THR A 149 9.30 0.31 -23.83
C THR A 149 10.56 -0.54 -23.73
N LYS A 150 11.43 -0.15 -22.82
CA LYS A 150 12.64 -0.90 -22.46
C LYS A 150 12.79 -0.96 -20.94
N PRO A 151 13.50 -1.94 -20.40
CA PRO A 151 13.77 -1.98 -18.97
C PRO A 151 14.76 -0.88 -18.58
N ALA A 152 14.57 -0.34 -17.37
CA ALA A 152 15.47 0.61 -16.73
C ALA A 152 15.57 0.31 -15.25
N THR A 153 16.77 0.45 -14.70
CA THR A 153 17.02 0.35 -13.27
C THR A 153 17.14 1.77 -12.71
N VAL A 154 16.44 2.03 -11.62
CA VAL A 154 16.50 3.32 -10.94
C VAL A 154 17.39 3.26 -9.70
N GLU A 155 17.69 4.43 -9.12
CA GLU A 155 18.66 4.57 -8.02
C GLU A 155 18.40 3.71 -6.79
N THR A 156 17.17 3.29 -6.56
CA THR A 156 16.83 2.36 -5.47
C THR A 156 17.10 0.88 -5.81
N GLY A 157 17.52 0.58 -7.02
CA GLY A 157 17.72 -0.77 -7.50
C GLY A 157 16.50 -1.43 -8.13
N ALA A 158 15.37 -0.74 -8.13
CA ALA A 158 14.13 -1.25 -8.73
C ALA A 158 14.20 -1.19 -10.26
N GLU A 159 13.62 -2.18 -10.93
CA GLU A 159 13.51 -2.24 -12.38
C GLU A 159 12.08 -1.88 -12.80
N ILE A 160 11.99 -1.00 -13.79
CA ILE A 160 10.71 -0.61 -14.38
C ILE A 160 10.83 -0.54 -15.90
N LYS A 161 9.70 -0.41 -16.58
CA LYS A 161 9.66 -0.16 -18.03
C LYS A 161 9.51 1.33 -18.31
N VAL A 162 10.37 1.83 -19.19
CA VAL A 162 10.38 3.24 -19.59
C VAL A 162 10.29 3.34 -21.12
N PRO A 163 9.84 4.52 -21.64
CA PRO A 163 9.91 4.76 -23.08
C PRO A 163 11.34 4.66 -23.60
N LEU A 164 11.50 4.35 -24.90
CA LEU A 164 12.82 4.15 -25.52
C LEU A 164 13.72 5.38 -25.47
N PHE A 165 13.16 6.59 -25.35
CA PHE A 165 13.92 7.85 -25.31
C PHE A 165 14.55 8.19 -23.96
N ILE A 166 14.22 7.43 -22.91
CA ILE A 166 14.80 7.68 -21.59
C ILE A 166 16.25 7.18 -21.55
N GLU A 167 17.14 8.01 -21.02
CA GLU A 167 18.58 7.73 -20.90
C GLU A 167 19.02 7.67 -19.45
N GLU A 168 20.20 7.05 -19.24
CA GLU A 168 20.84 7.04 -17.91
C GLU A 168 21.07 8.47 -17.42
N GLY A 169 20.87 8.69 -16.13
CA GLY A 169 21.02 10.00 -15.49
C GLY A 169 19.75 10.87 -15.51
N GLU A 170 18.75 10.50 -16.28
CA GLU A 170 17.48 11.22 -16.26
C GLU A 170 16.68 10.92 -14.99
N LYS A 171 16.05 11.95 -14.44
CA LYS A 171 15.14 11.83 -13.31
C LYS A 171 13.71 11.65 -13.84
N ILE A 172 13.06 10.59 -13.40
CA ILE A 172 11.72 10.21 -13.85
C ILE A 172 10.77 10.12 -12.68
N GLN A 173 9.49 10.35 -12.96
CA GLN A 173 8.41 10.17 -11.99
C GLN A 173 7.78 8.80 -12.17
N ILE A 174 7.56 8.11 -11.07
CA ILE A 174 7.01 6.75 -11.02
C ILE A 174 5.80 6.74 -10.09
N ASP A 175 4.73 6.05 -10.52
CA ASP A 175 3.60 5.70 -9.65
C ASP A 175 3.99 4.43 -8.88
N THR A 176 4.19 4.54 -7.58
CA THR A 176 4.61 3.42 -6.73
C THR A 176 3.54 2.35 -6.59
N ARG A 177 2.27 2.69 -6.80
CA ARG A 177 1.16 1.74 -6.69
C ARG A 177 1.13 0.73 -7.83
N THR A 178 1.58 1.14 -9.00
CA THR A 178 1.58 0.32 -10.23
C THR A 178 2.98 -0.02 -10.72
N GLY A 179 3.99 0.75 -10.31
CA GLY A 179 5.36 0.65 -10.83
C GLY A 179 5.53 1.26 -12.21
N GLU A 180 4.59 2.07 -12.66
CA GLU A 180 4.60 2.64 -14.00
C GLU A 180 5.31 3.99 -14.07
N TYR A 181 6.01 4.18 -15.19
CA TYR A 181 6.58 5.46 -15.58
C TYR A 181 5.46 6.46 -15.91
N LEU A 182 5.53 7.67 -15.34
CA LEU A 182 4.56 8.73 -15.58
C LEU A 182 5.07 9.86 -16.44
N GLY A 183 6.38 10.11 -16.42
CA GLY A 183 6.99 11.21 -17.16
C GLY A 183 8.37 11.55 -16.61
N ARG A 184 9.03 12.53 -17.24
CA ARG A 184 10.25 13.10 -16.69
C ARG A 184 9.88 13.96 -15.48
N ALA A 185 10.67 13.86 -14.42
CA ALA A 185 10.50 14.71 -13.25
C ALA A 185 10.84 16.17 -13.60
N LYS A 186 10.10 17.09 -12.99
CA LYS A 186 10.33 18.53 -13.16
C LYS A 186 11.45 19.03 -12.24
#